data_c9fc4018402d787c7ae160d27396c7d2
#
_entry.id   c9fc4018402d787c7ae160d27396c7d2
#
_cell.length_a   1.000
_cell.length_b   1.000
_cell.length_c   1.000
_cell.angle_alpha   90.00
_cell.angle_beta   90.00
_cell.angle_gamma   90.00
#
_symmetry.space_group_name_H-M   'P 1'
#
loop_
_entity.id
_entity.type
_entity.pdbx_description
1 polymer ?
#
loop_
_entity_poly.entity_id
_entity_poly.type
_entity_poly.pdbx_seq_one_letter_code
_entity_poly.pdbx_strand_id
1 'polypeptide(L)'
;MRLPRTPSQTVGPFFEFGLVTKTELVESGAPGAVLIEGQVLDGAGDPVPDGLVEIWLADAEGRYEGNFGWGRCQTGPDGGYAFTSAKPGAVQEPDGTVQAPHVTVLCFARGLLKPVLTRLYFSDEADANAADPLFGAIGDEGERATLVATATGPATYRFDIRLQGDGQTVFFTTPASGL
;
A
#
# COMPACT_ATOMS: atom_id res chain seq x y z
N MET A 1 -41.00 1.49 6.26
CA MET A 1 -40.32 1.02 5.04
C MET A 1 -38.81 1.20 5.23
N ARG A 2 -38.00 0.13 5.21
CA ARG A 2 -36.55 0.23 5.35
C ARG A 2 -35.96 0.51 3.95
N LEU A 3 -35.30 1.64 3.77
CA LEU A 3 -34.67 1.98 2.49
C LEU A 3 -33.47 1.05 2.25
N PRO A 4 -33.20 0.66 0.99
CA PRO A 4 -32.00 -0.10 0.65
C PRO A 4 -30.75 0.75 0.88
N ARG A 5 -29.61 0.10 1.10
CA ARG A 5 -28.32 0.81 1.19
C ARG A 5 -27.96 1.40 -0.16
N THR A 6 -27.38 2.60 -0.14
CA THR A 6 -26.79 3.17 -1.35
C THR A 6 -25.67 2.26 -1.84
N PRO A 7 -25.66 1.88 -3.13
CA PRO A 7 -24.56 1.09 -3.69
C PRO A 7 -23.22 1.85 -3.65
N SER A 8 -22.13 1.11 -3.70
CA SER A 8 -20.80 1.69 -3.84
C SER A 8 -20.71 2.50 -5.14
N GLN A 9 -20.10 3.66 -5.07
CA GLN A 9 -19.92 4.57 -6.20
C GLN A 9 -18.44 4.94 -6.32
N THR A 10 -18.00 5.19 -7.56
CA THR A 10 -16.65 5.72 -7.79
C THR A 10 -16.51 7.12 -7.23
N VAL A 11 -15.30 7.47 -6.82
CA VAL A 11 -14.97 8.83 -6.41
C VAL A 11 -15.02 9.78 -7.61
N GLY A 12 -15.39 11.04 -7.36
CA GLY A 12 -15.36 12.09 -8.38
C GLY A 12 -13.95 12.66 -8.55
N PRO A 13 -13.70 13.48 -9.60
CA PRO A 13 -12.35 13.99 -9.89
C PRO A 13 -11.79 14.96 -8.85
N PHE A 14 -12.63 15.44 -7.94
CA PHE A 14 -12.26 16.40 -6.89
C PHE A 14 -12.31 15.80 -5.48
N PHE A 15 -12.38 14.48 -5.36
CA PHE A 15 -12.51 13.83 -4.07
C PHE A 15 -11.33 14.09 -3.12
N GLU A 16 -10.18 14.37 -3.69
CA GLU A 16 -8.94 14.63 -2.97
C GLU A 16 -8.87 16.05 -2.39
N PHE A 17 -9.67 17.00 -2.92
CA PHE A 17 -9.68 18.38 -2.45
C PHE A 17 -10.11 18.46 -0.99
N GLY A 18 -9.24 19.04 -0.17
CA GLY A 18 -9.47 19.17 1.26
C GLY A 18 -9.08 17.95 2.09
N LEU A 19 -8.61 16.88 1.47
CA LEU A 19 -8.00 15.77 2.19
C LEU A 19 -6.58 16.15 2.64
N VAL A 20 -6.28 15.85 3.90
CA VAL A 20 -4.93 16.10 4.44
C VAL A 20 -3.98 15.11 3.82
N THR A 21 -2.89 15.62 3.23
CA THR A 21 -1.74 14.81 2.83
C THR A 21 -0.76 14.70 3.99
N LYS A 22 -0.14 13.54 4.14
CA LYS A 22 0.92 13.25 5.11
C LYS A 22 1.89 12.27 4.45
N THR A 23 2.95 12.80 3.89
CA THR A 23 3.96 12.03 3.15
C THR A 23 5.25 11.83 3.95
N GLU A 24 5.50 12.67 4.94
CA GLU A 24 6.61 12.52 5.88
C GLU A 24 6.08 11.98 7.21
N LEU A 25 6.35 10.70 7.47
CA LEU A 25 5.97 10.03 8.71
C LEU A 25 7.09 10.14 9.75
N VAL A 26 8.31 10.23 9.26
CA VAL A 26 9.52 10.52 10.04
C VAL A 26 10.32 11.61 9.34
N GLU A 27 11.21 12.28 10.06
CA GLU A 27 12.08 13.30 9.50
C GLU A 27 13.01 12.68 8.43
N SER A 28 13.12 13.33 7.29
CA SER A 28 14.02 12.90 6.21
C SER A 28 15.48 12.86 6.71
N GLY A 29 16.14 11.71 6.51
CA GLY A 29 17.49 11.49 7.00
C GLY A 29 17.59 11.05 8.46
N ALA A 30 16.46 10.84 9.17
CA ALA A 30 16.48 10.21 10.49
C ALA A 30 17.06 8.78 10.40
N PRO A 31 17.70 8.27 11.46
CA PRO A 31 18.18 6.88 11.48
C PRO A 31 17.04 5.89 11.19
N GLY A 32 17.26 4.99 10.24
CA GLY A 32 16.26 4.01 9.81
C GLY A 32 15.15 4.58 8.90
N ALA A 33 15.24 5.86 8.49
CA ALA A 33 14.30 6.42 7.52
C ALA A 33 14.50 5.78 6.14
N VAL A 34 13.39 5.47 5.47
CA VAL A 34 13.34 4.94 4.11
C VAL A 34 12.44 5.81 3.24
N LEU A 35 12.76 5.90 1.96
CA LEU A 35 11.89 6.44 0.93
C LEU A 35 11.15 5.29 0.25
N ILE A 36 9.83 5.36 0.24
CA ILE A 36 8.95 4.48 -0.52
C ILE A 36 8.34 5.32 -1.63
N GLU A 37 8.60 4.99 -2.87
CA GLU A 37 8.10 5.72 -4.04
C GLU A 37 7.56 4.77 -5.09
N GLY A 38 6.74 5.27 -6.00
CA GLY A 38 6.18 4.48 -7.08
C GLY A 38 5.22 5.28 -7.93
N GLN A 39 4.55 4.57 -8.84
CA GLN A 39 3.52 5.13 -9.70
C GLN A 39 2.25 4.29 -9.59
N VAL A 40 1.09 4.94 -9.72
CA VAL A 40 -0.18 4.27 -9.96
C VAL A 40 -0.43 4.25 -11.46
N LEU A 41 -0.61 3.05 -12.01
CA LEU A 41 -0.78 2.80 -13.45
C LEU A 41 -2.12 2.11 -13.70
N ASP A 42 -2.76 2.45 -14.79
CA ASP A 42 -3.97 1.78 -15.26
C ASP A 42 -3.67 0.47 -16.03
N GLY A 43 -4.70 -0.14 -16.62
CA GLY A 43 -4.56 -1.37 -17.40
C GLY A 43 -3.78 -1.25 -18.70
N ALA A 44 -3.69 -0.06 -19.28
CA ALA A 44 -2.86 0.21 -20.46
C ALA A 44 -1.40 0.51 -20.10
N GLY A 45 -1.13 0.75 -18.81
CA GLY A 45 0.17 1.20 -18.32
C GLY A 45 0.30 2.71 -18.29
N ASP A 46 -0.79 3.43 -18.53
CA ASP A 46 -0.81 4.89 -18.43
C ASP A 46 -0.89 5.33 -16.96
N PRO A 47 -0.25 6.46 -16.61
CA PRO A 47 -0.27 6.98 -15.26
C PRO A 47 -1.67 7.45 -14.84
N VAL A 48 -2.01 7.26 -13.57
CA VAL A 48 -3.24 7.73 -12.95
C VAL A 48 -2.95 9.01 -12.15
N PRO A 49 -3.21 10.21 -12.70
CA PRO A 49 -2.76 11.49 -12.12
C PRO A 49 -3.65 12.03 -11.01
N ASP A 50 -4.79 11.41 -10.77
CA ASP A 50 -5.78 11.81 -9.75
C ASP A 50 -6.09 10.66 -8.78
N GLY A 51 -5.11 9.82 -8.57
CA GLY A 51 -5.14 8.77 -7.57
C GLY A 51 -4.81 9.30 -6.18
N LEU A 52 -5.19 8.54 -5.17
CA LEU A 52 -4.83 8.76 -3.78
C LEU A 52 -4.31 7.46 -3.21
N VAL A 53 -3.09 7.50 -2.68
CA VAL A 53 -2.45 6.37 -2.02
C VAL A 53 -2.43 6.63 -0.52
N GLU A 54 -2.97 5.69 0.25
CA GLU A 54 -2.83 5.67 1.70
C GLU A 54 -1.96 4.49 2.11
N ILE A 55 -1.10 4.71 3.08
CA ILE A 55 -0.27 3.67 3.67
C ILE A 55 -0.53 3.53 5.16
N TRP A 56 -0.37 2.32 5.65
CA TRP A 56 -0.39 1.98 7.05
C TRP A 56 0.70 0.94 7.34
N LEU A 57 1.59 1.26 8.30
CA LEU A 57 2.71 0.41 8.65
C LEU A 57 2.99 0.44 10.16
N ALA A 58 3.62 -0.62 10.65
CA ALA A 58 4.14 -0.70 12.01
C ALA A 58 5.40 0.17 12.20
N ASP A 59 5.80 0.39 13.43
CA ASP A 59 7.11 0.96 13.75
C ASP A 59 8.25 -0.05 13.47
N ALA A 60 9.49 0.36 13.70
CA ALA A 60 10.68 -0.49 13.47
C ALA A 60 10.71 -1.74 14.36
N GLU A 61 9.97 -1.74 15.47
CA GLU A 61 9.80 -2.87 16.37
C GLU A 61 8.56 -3.74 16.05
N GLY A 62 7.86 -3.47 14.96
CA GLY A 62 6.70 -4.23 14.52
C GLY A 62 5.40 -3.91 15.28
N ARG A 63 5.29 -2.72 15.90
CA ARG A 63 4.12 -2.33 16.69
C ARG A 63 3.27 -1.30 15.97
N TYR A 64 1.96 -1.40 16.14
CA TYR A 64 0.98 -0.41 15.69
C TYR A 64 0.54 0.46 16.86
N GLU A 65 1.28 1.54 17.14
CA GLU A 65 0.94 2.45 18.24
C GLU A 65 0.56 3.84 17.73
N GLY A 66 -0.56 4.36 18.23
CA GLY A 66 -1.03 5.71 17.90
C GLY A 66 -1.32 5.91 16.40
N ASN A 67 -1.00 7.11 15.89
CA ASN A 67 -1.13 7.49 14.47
C ASN A 67 0.20 7.46 13.72
N PHE A 68 1.20 6.77 14.24
CA PHE A 68 2.56 6.83 13.72
C PHE A 68 2.63 6.37 12.25
N GLY A 69 2.09 5.21 11.96
CA GLY A 69 2.26 4.52 10.69
C GLY A 69 1.30 4.92 9.57
N TRP A 70 0.49 5.96 9.71
CA TRP A 70 -0.44 6.37 8.65
C TRP A 70 0.11 7.52 7.80
N GLY A 71 0.04 7.34 6.47
CA GLY A 71 0.36 8.35 5.49
C GLY A 71 -0.66 8.43 4.36
N ARG A 72 -0.70 9.56 3.66
CA ARG A 72 -1.55 9.79 2.49
C ARG A 72 -0.84 10.69 1.49
N CYS A 73 -0.83 10.28 0.22
CA CYS A 73 -0.25 11.00 -0.90
C CYS A 73 -1.23 11.04 -2.07
N GLN A 74 -1.41 12.19 -2.69
CA GLN A 74 -2.05 12.32 -4.00
C GLN A 74 -1.02 11.98 -5.07
N THR A 75 -1.45 11.35 -6.17
CA THR A 75 -0.55 11.10 -7.29
C THR A 75 -0.32 12.35 -8.12
N GLY A 76 0.91 12.53 -8.58
CA GLY A 76 1.28 13.59 -9.50
C GLY A 76 0.78 13.34 -10.93
N PRO A 77 1.04 14.28 -11.86
CA PRO A 77 0.64 14.15 -13.28
C PRO A 77 1.19 12.89 -13.97
N ASP A 78 2.29 12.37 -13.47
CA ASP A 78 2.94 11.13 -13.91
C ASP A 78 2.47 9.89 -13.14
N GLY A 79 1.43 10.00 -12.31
CA GLY A 79 0.95 8.95 -11.43
C GLY A 79 1.85 8.70 -10.20
N GLY A 80 2.89 9.49 -10.02
CA GLY A 80 3.91 9.33 -8.98
C GLY A 80 3.40 9.62 -7.57
N TYR A 81 3.88 8.84 -6.59
CA TYR A 81 3.68 9.07 -5.16
C TYR A 81 4.96 8.76 -4.39
N ALA A 82 5.12 9.35 -3.22
CA ALA A 82 6.27 9.08 -2.36
C ALA A 82 5.92 9.28 -0.87
N PHE A 83 6.56 8.48 -0.01
CA PHE A 83 6.49 8.57 1.44
C PHE A 83 7.88 8.44 2.07
N THR A 84 8.17 9.27 3.05
CA THR A 84 9.32 9.08 3.95
C THR A 84 8.82 8.48 5.26
N SER A 85 9.29 7.29 5.61
CA SER A 85 8.88 6.59 6.83
C SER A 85 10.05 5.85 7.47
N ALA A 86 9.88 5.34 8.69
CA ALA A 86 10.77 4.28 9.19
C ALA A 86 10.48 2.98 8.42
N LYS A 87 11.50 2.16 8.15
CA LYS A 87 11.28 0.79 7.67
C LYS A 87 10.59 0.01 8.79
N PRO A 88 9.42 -0.61 8.53
CA PRO A 88 8.70 -1.36 9.55
C PRO A 88 9.47 -2.62 9.97
N GLY A 89 9.29 -3.03 11.22
CA GLY A 89 9.70 -4.35 11.70
C GLY A 89 8.68 -5.43 11.38
N ALA A 90 9.05 -6.69 11.63
CA ALA A 90 8.13 -7.83 11.56
C ALA A 90 7.05 -7.71 12.65
N VAL A 91 5.81 -8.01 12.31
CA VAL A 91 4.66 -7.89 13.22
C VAL A 91 4.34 -9.26 13.82
N GLN A 92 4.31 -9.34 15.13
CA GLN A 92 3.90 -10.55 15.84
C GLN A 92 2.42 -10.48 16.19
N GLU A 93 1.64 -11.45 15.68
CA GLU A 93 0.23 -11.59 15.98
C GLU A 93 -0.01 -12.31 17.32
N PRO A 94 -1.17 -12.09 17.95
CA PRO A 94 -1.49 -12.73 19.24
C PRO A 94 -1.51 -14.27 19.23
N ASP A 95 -1.71 -14.88 18.05
CA ASP A 95 -1.69 -16.33 17.86
C ASP A 95 -0.29 -16.92 17.68
N GLY A 96 0.75 -16.07 17.72
CA GLY A 96 2.15 -16.43 17.53
C GLY A 96 2.62 -16.38 16.08
N THR A 97 1.73 -16.07 15.14
CA THR A 97 2.10 -15.85 13.72
C THR A 97 2.97 -14.61 13.60
N VAL A 98 3.99 -14.68 12.75
CA VAL A 98 4.85 -13.54 12.44
C VAL A 98 4.62 -13.13 10.99
N GLN A 99 4.25 -11.86 10.81
CA GLN A 99 4.16 -11.24 9.48
C GLN A 99 5.50 -10.56 9.15
N ALA A 100 5.93 -10.69 7.90
CA ALA A 100 7.13 -9.98 7.42
C ALA A 100 6.99 -8.47 7.55
N PRO A 101 8.09 -7.71 7.58
CA PRO A 101 8.05 -6.26 7.42
C PRO A 101 7.24 -5.88 6.17
N HIS A 102 6.16 -5.13 6.35
CA HIS A 102 5.25 -4.77 5.25
C HIS A 102 4.58 -3.42 5.46
N VAL A 103 4.06 -2.90 4.36
CA VAL A 103 3.20 -1.71 4.36
C VAL A 103 1.84 -2.12 3.79
N THR A 104 0.78 -1.86 4.51
CA THR A 104 -0.59 -1.96 3.98
C THR A 104 -0.87 -0.74 3.12
N VAL A 105 -1.35 -0.94 1.91
CA VAL A 105 -1.58 0.13 0.91
C VAL A 105 -3.03 0.12 0.45
N LEU A 106 -3.67 1.27 0.49
CA LEU A 106 -4.98 1.52 -0.10
C LEU A 106 -4.82 2.49 -1.26
N CYS A 107 -5.38 2.15 -2.41
CA CYS A 107 -5.39 3.04 -3.56
C CYS A 107 -6.82 3.38 -3.96
N PHE A 108 -7.09 4.67 -4.13
CA PHE A 108 -8.35 5.24 -4.60
C PHE A 108 -8.10 5.89 -5.95
N ALA A 109 -8.98 5.65 -6.91
CA ALA A 109 -8.93 6.28 -8.22
C ALA A 109 -10.32 6.38 -8.83
N ARG A 110 -10.51 7.26 -9.79
CA ARG A 110 -11.71 7.29 -10.61
C ARG A 110 -11.85 5.97 -11.36
N GLY A 111 -13.09 5.47 -11.48
CA GLY A 111 -13.38 4.17 -12.08
C GLY A 111 -13.42 3.01 -11.08
N LEU A 112 -12.77 3.13 -9.94
CA LEU A 112 -12.88 2.14 -8.86
C LEU A 112 -14.14 2.41 -8.03
N LEU A 113 -14.99 1.37 -7.86
CA LEU A 113 -16.18 1.44 -6.99
C LEU A 113 -15.83 1.33 -5.51
N LYS A 114 -14.66 0.81 -5.21
CA LYS A 114 -14.08 0.68 -3.86
C LYS A 114 -12.58 0.91 -3.97
N PRO A 115 -11.92 1.38 -2.91
CA PRO A 115 -10.47 1.38 -2.88
C PRO A 115 -9.96 -0.06 -3.03
N VAL A 116 -8.84 -0.20 -3.69
CA VAL A 116 -8.14 -1.48 -3.72
C VAL A 116 -7.15 -1.54 -2.57
N LEU A 117 -7.06 -2.72 -1.94
CA LEU A 117 -6.19 -3.00 -0.81
C LEU A 117 -5.08 -3.93 -1.27
N THR A 118 -3.83 -3.58 -0.99
CA THR A 118 -2.66 -4.43 -1.22
C THR A 118 -1.66 -4.33 -0.08
N ARG A 119 -0.58 -5.10 -0.16
CA ARG A 119 0.60 -4.96 0.71
C ARG A 119 1.84 -4.76 -0.15
N LEU A 120 2.75 -3.97 0.37
CA LEU A 120 4.10 -3.84 -0.09
C LEU A 120 5.01 -4.61 0.86
N TYR A 121 5.81 -5.53 0.32
CA TYR A 121 6.89 -6.24 0.99
C TYR A 121 8.24 -5.71 0.49
N PHE A 122 9.30 -5.89 1.25
CA PHE A 122 10.62 -5.36 0.92
C PHE A 122 11.51 -6.43 0.27
N SER A 123 12.19 -6.10 -0.83
CA SER A 123 13.02 -7.08 -1.58
C SER A 123 14.23 -7.59 -0.81
N ASP A 124 14.69 -6.85 0.19
CA ASP A 124 15.80 -7.23 1.08
C ASP A 124 15.37 -8.07 2.30
N GLU A 125 14.07 -8.43 2.38
CA GLU A 125 13.48 -9.26 3.44
C GLU A 125 13.00 -10.61 2.89
N ALA A 126 13.72 -11.19 1.91
CA ALA A 126 13.27 -12.37 1.17
C ALA A 126 12.89 -13.57 2.05
N ASP A 127 13.68 -13.87 3.08
CA ASP A 127 13.41 -15.00 3.99
C ASP A 127 12.16 -14.73 4.85
N ALA A 128 12.01 -13.50 5.36
CA ALA A 128 10.83 -13.11 6.12
C ALA A 128 9.57 -13.12 5.23
N ASN A 129 9.66 -12.60 4.00
CA ASN A 129 8.57 -12.63 3.04
C ASN A 129 8.12 -14.07 2.73
N ALA A 130 9.06 -14.99 2.52
CA ALA A 130 8.76 -16.40 2.26
C ALA A 130 8.07 -17.10 3.44
N ALA A 131 8.33 -16.64 4.67
CA ALA A 131 7.71 -17.16 5.89
C ALA A 131 6.36 -16.48 6.22
N ASP A 132 6.01 -15.36 5.57
CA ASP A 132 4.76 -14.63 5.82
C ASP A 132 3.55 -15.45 5.31
N PRO A 133 2.55 -15.73 6.15
CA PRO A 133 1.42 -16.56 5.76
C PRO A 133 0.58 -15.99 4.62
N LEU A 134 0.41 -14.64 4.57
CA LEU A 134 -0.37 -14.01 3.52
C LEU A 134 0.39 -14.05 2.18
N PHE A 135 1.69 -13.76 2.20
CA PHE A 135 2.55 -13.86 1.03
C PHE A 135 2.64 -15.30 0.52
N GLY A 136 2.79 -16.25 1.44
CA GLY A 136 2.85 -17.69 1.13
C GLY A 136 1.53 -18.27 0.60
N ALA A 137 0.38 -17.66 0.92
CA ALA A 137 -0.92 -18.09 0.41
C ALA A 137 -1.12 -17.77 -1.09
N ILE A 138 -0.31 -16.89 -1.66
CA ILE A 138 -0.35 -16.56 -3.09
C ILE A 138 0.45 -17.64 -3.85
N GLY A 139 -0.24 -18.48 -4.64
CA GLY A 139 0.35 -19.65 -5.28
C GLY A 139 1.29 -19.30 -6.44
N ASP A 140 1.04 -18.22 -7.17
CA ASP A 140 1.82 -17.82 -8.34
C ASP A 140 2.99 -16.91 -7.96
N GLU A 141 4.19 -17.22 -8.47
CA GLU A 141 5.40 -16.45 -8.18
C GLU A 141 5.38 -15.06 -8.85
N GLY A 142 4.82 -14.96 -10.05
CA GLY A 142 4.64 -13.68 -10.74
C GLY A 142 3.68 -12.76 -9.99
N GLU A 143 2.59 -13.30 -9.44
CA GLU A 143 1.68 -12.55 -8.59
C GLU A 143 2.38 -12.10 -7.31
N ARG A 144 3.13 -12.97 -6.61
CA ARG A 144 3.92 -12.58 -5.43
C ARG A 144 4.91 -11.46 -5.73
N ALA A 145 5.57 -11.52 -6.89
CA ALA A 145 6.52 -10.48 -7.31
C ALA A 145 5.89 -9.09 -7.41
N THR A 146 4.58 -9.00 -7.74
CA THR A 146 3.86 -7.71 -7.79
C THR A 146 3.68 -7.05 -6.43
N LEU A 147 3.92 -7.77 -5.36
CA LEU A 147 3.85 -7.26 -3.98
C LEU A 147 5.20 -6.81 -3.43
N VAL A 148 6.30 -7.04 -4.15
CA VAL A 148 7.65 -6.78 -3.64
C VAL A 148 8.19 -5.47 -4.17
N ALA A 149 8.42 -4.51 -3.26
CA ALA A 149 9.10 -3.27 -3.58
C ALA A 149 10.59 -3.53 -3.84
N THR A 150 11.07 -3.04 -4.96
CA THR A 150 12.47 -3.19 -5.36
C THR A 150 13.34 -2.12 -4.72
N ALA A 151 14.42 -2.51 -4.07
CA ALA A 151 15.43 -1.57 -3.60
C ALA A 151 16.13 -0.91 -4.81
N THR A 152 16.02 0.41 -4.93
CA THR A 152 16.60 1.21 -6.04
C THR A 152 17.80 2.03 -5.59
N GLY A 153 18.05 2.09 -4.29
CA GLY A 153 19.18 2.80 -3.70
C GLY A 153 19.30 2.52 -2.20
N PRO A 154 20.24 3.15 -1.53
CA PRO A 154 20.34 3.07 -0.08
C PRO A 154 19.03 3.59 0.55
N ALA A 155 18.33 2.74 1.27
CA ALA A 155 17.07 3.07 1.94
C ALA A 155 15.97 3.64 1.01
N THR A 156 15.95 3.24 -0.26
CA THR A 156 14.93 3.64 -1.25
C THR A 156 14.32 2.41 -1.88
N TYR A 157 12.99 2.34 -1.87
CA TYR A 157 12.20 1.23 -2.38
C TYR A 157 11.16 1.74 -3.37
N ARG A 158 11.13 1.12 -4.57
CA ARG A 158 10.14 1.41 -5.60
C ARG A 158 9.04 0.36 -5.59
N PHE A 159 7.79 0.81 -5.53
CA PHE A 159 6.60 -0.01 -5.60
C PHE A 159 5.57 0.62 -6.54
N ASP A 160 5.44 0.09 -7.74
CA ASP A 160 4.43 0.54 -8.70
C ASP A 160 3.12 -0.23 -8.47
N ILE A 161 2.00 0.46 -8.47
CA ILE A 161 0.66 -0.09 -8.30
C ILE A 161 -0.01 -0.13 -9.68
N ARG A 162 -0.11 -1.32 -10.26
CA ARG A 162 -0.83 -1.52 -11.51
C ARG A 162 -2.25 -1.99 -11.20
N LEU A 163 -3.23 -1.17 -11.59
CA LEU A 163 -4.63 -1.40 -11.22
C LEU A 163 -5.28 -2.54 -12.00
N GLN A 164 -4.80 -2.86 -13.22
CA GLN A 164 -5.40 -3.85 -14.09
C GLN A 164 -4.42 -4.32 -15.18
N GLY A 165 -4.71 -5.47 -15.81
CA GLY A 165 -3.95 -5.98 -16.95
C GLY A 165 -2.75 -6.84 -16.57
N ASP A 166 -1.85 -7.06 -17.54
CA ASP A 166 -0.66 -7.90 -17.32
C ASP A 166 0.24 -7.30 -16.25
N GLY A 167 0.63 -8.11 -15.28
CA GLY A 167 1.39 -7.64 -14.11
C GLY A 167 0.58 -6.80 -13.14
N GLN A 168 -0.76 -6.96 -13.14
CA GLN A 168 -1.64 -6.33 -12.15
C GLN A 168 -1.13 -6.66 -10.73
N THR A 169 -1.06 -5.63 -9.90
CA THR A 169 -0.77 -5.80 -8.47
C THR A 169 -1.82 -6.69 -7.82
N VAL A 170 -1.42 -7.64 -7.00
CA VAL A 170 -2.36 -8.46 -6.24
C VAL A 170 -3.12 -7.59 -5.25
N PHE A 171 -4.46 -7.64 -5.32
CA PHE A 171 -5.33 -6.94 -4.40
C PHE A 171 -6.09 -7.91 -3.51
N PHE A 172 -6.16 -7.58 -2.22
CA PHE A 172 -6.84 -8.38 -1.22
C PHE A 172 -8.28 -7.92 -1.05
N THR A 173 -9.19 -8.88 -0.89
CA THR A 173 -10.56 -8.58 -0.51
C THR A 173 -10.66 -8.52 1.01
N THR A 174 -11.11 -7.37 1.54
CA THR A 174 -11.53 -7.35 2.94
C THR A 174 -12.76 -8.25 3.09
N PRO A 175 -12.81 -9.13 4.12
CA PRO A 175 -14.04 -9.82 4.43
C PRO A 175 -15.16 -8.79 4.53
N ALA A 176 -16.28 -9.03 3.83
CA ALA A 176 -17.44 -8.19 4.00
C ALA A 176 -17.77 -8.20 5.49
N SER A 177 -17.47 -7.12 6.19
CA SER A 177 -17.92 -6.94 7.56
C SER A 177 -19.44 -7.07 7.51
N GLY A 178 -19.94 -8.17 8.01
CA GLY A 178 -21.37 -8.39 8.16
C GLY A 178 -21.90 -7.34 9.14
N LEU A 179 -22.43 -6.23 8.63
CA LEU A 179 -23.22 -5.25 9.33
C LEU A 179 -24.69 -5.46 8.99
#